data_c53b9f6de4a24db3ebc1f9b64d9a0a1b
#
_entry.id   c53b9f6de4a24db3ebc1f9b64d9a0a1b
#
_cell.length_a   1.000
_cell.length_b   1.000
_cell.length_c   1.000
_cell.angle_alpha   90.00
_cell.angle_beta   90.00
_cell.angle_gamma   90.00
#
_symmetry.space_group_name_H-M   'P 1'
#
loop_
_entity.id
_entity.type
_entity.pdbx_description
1 polymer ?
#
loop_
_entity_poly.entity_id
_entity_poly.type
_entity_poly.pdbx_seq_one_letter_code
_entity_poly.pdbx_strand_id
1 'polypeptide(L)'
;MKISENTINILKNFSNINGSILVRPGNVLTTVGTQRTIFATATVEEEFPQQFAIYELPKFLGILSLFHDHDITFGENQLTIVGGNHIVNFTYADVSTIISPPVDKKIVVDPAEIEFSINHFDFHKVLKAAAILQVPNIAVVGDGETIKVSAVNSKNPTSDTFSIEVGATDKRFNMVFRVEYLVKLLPLSYNIKINSKGISSFTDNNIQYFIMTESNESVFNS
;
A
#
# COMPACT_ATOMS: atom_id res chain seq x y z
N MET A 1 18.96 -3.98 18.21
CA MET A 1 18.52 -4.19 16.80
C MET A 1 18.58 -2.85 16.06
N LYS A 2 19.12 -2.81 14.85
CA LYS A 2 19.03 -1.62 13.97
C LYS A 2 17.88 -1.80 13.00
N ILE A 3 17.21 -0.73 12.64
CA ILE A 3 16.18 -0.74 11.58
C ILE A 3 16.81 -0.17 10.33
N SER A 4 16.75 -0.91 9.23
CA SER A 4 17.30 -0.52 7.94
C SER A 4 16.54 0.68 7.34
N GLU A 5 17.19 1.42 6.46
CA GLU A 5 16.58 2.54 5.76
C GLU A 5 15.39 2.06 4.90
N ASN A 6 15.49 0.88 4.32
CA ASN A 6 14.40 0.25 3.58
C ASN A 6 13.17 0.03 4.46
N THR A 7 13.35 -0.54 5.65
CA THR A 7 12.24 -0.76 6.61
C THR A 7 11.66 0.56 7.11
N ILE A 8 12.50 1.58 7.35
CA ILE A 8 12.02 2.93 7.68
C ILE A 8 11.14 3.49 6.54
N ASN A 9 11.53 3.32 5.29
CA ASN A 9 10.75 3.78 4.13
C ASN A 9 9.41 3.03 4.00
N ILE A 10 9.39 1.73 4.26
CA ILE A 10 8.15 0.93 4.32
C ILE A 10 7.25 1.44 5.45
N LEU A 11 7.78 1.67 6.65
CA LEU A 11 7.01 2.20 7.78
C LEU A 11 6.48 3.62 7.50
N LYS A 12 7.26 4.49 6.84
CA LYS A 12 6.80 5.81 6.37
C LYS A 12 5.65 5.68 5.39
N ASN A 13 5.74 4.75 4.45
CA ASN A 13 4.67 4.47 3.52
C ASN A 13 3.42 3.95 4.24
N PHE A 14 3.56 2.99 5.15
CA PHE A 14 2.46 2.46 5.94
C PHE A 14 1.79 3.52 6.80
N SER A 15 2.55 4.51 7.32
CA SER A 15 1.98 5.61 8.08
C SER A 15 1.03 6.51 7.27
N ASN A 16 1.16 6.55 5.93
CA ASN A 16 0.23 7.23 5.04
C ASN A 16 -1.07 6.42 4.81
N ILE A 17 -1.05 5.12 5.09
CA ILE A 17 -2.22 4.25 5.02
C ILE A 17 -2.97 4.25 6.35
N ASN A 18 -2.21 4.09 7.46
CA ASN A 18 -2.71 4.09 8.83
C ASN A 18 -1.68 4.71 9.76
N GLY A 19 -2.08 5.72 10.54
CA GLY A 19 -1.20 6.40 11.50
C GLY A 19 -0.75 5.53 12.68
N SER A 20 -1.24 4.31 12.80
CA SER A 20 -0.85 3.34 13.83
C SER A 20 -0.42 2.01 13.21
N ILE A 21 0.37 1.22 13.94
CA ILE A 21 0.80 -0.10 13.50
C ILE A 21 0.88 -1.09 14.65
N LEU A 22 0.47 -2.33 14.39
CA LEU A 22 0.75 -3.49 15.23
C LEU A 22 1.84 -4.32 14.55
N VAL A 23 3.02 -4.32 15.14
CA VAL A 23 4.14 -5.17 14.73
C VAL A 23 4.01 -6.50 15.46
N ARG A 24 4.17 -7.60 14.73
CA ARG A 24 4.17 -8.98 15.26
C ARG A 24 5.56 -9.57 15.18
N PRO A 25 5.85 -10.62 15.97
CA PRO A 25 7.11 -11.35 15.85
C PRO A 25 7.34 -11.83 14.41
N GLY A 26 8.59 -11.78 13.97
CA GLY A 26 9.00 -12.13 12.61
C GLY A 26 9.36 -10.92 11.77
N ASN A 27 9.44 -11.11 10.47
CA ASN A 27 9.90 -10.11 9.51
C ASN A 27 8.81 -9.58 8.58
N VAL A 28 7.54 -9.79 8.90
CA VAL A 28 6.41 -9.32 8.08
C VAL A 28 5.68 -8.17 8.76
N LEU A 29 5.71 -7.02 8.13
CA LEU A 29 4.93 -5.86 8.52
C LEU A 29 3.60 -5.83 7.75
N THR A 30 2.53 -5.46 8.44
CA THR A 30 1.20 -5.34 7.83
C THR A 30 0.49 -4.09 8.29
N THR A 31 -0.31 -3.50 7.42
CA THR A 31 -1.18 -2.38 7.77
C THR A 31 -2.51 -2.44 7.01
N VAL A 32 -3.53 -1.80 7.54
CA VAL A 32 -4.84 -1.66 6.88
C VAL A 32 -5.38 -0.25 7.12
N GLY A 33 -5.87 0.37 6.08
CA GLY A 33 -6.52 1.67 6.18
C GLY A 33 -7.78 1.61 7.06
N THR A 34 -8.13 2.72 7.70
CA THR A 34 -9.27 2.82 8.61
C THR A 34 -10.60 2.44 7.95
N GLN A 35 -10.75 2.69 6.67
CA GLN A 35 -11.93 2.31 5.86
C GLN A 35 -11.84 0.87 5.32
N ARG A 36 -10.75 0.15 5.58
CA ARG A 36 -10.49 -1.23 5.09
C ARG A 36 -10.52 -1.40 3.57
N THR A 37 -10.31 -0.33 2.82
CA THR A 37 -10.25 -0.32 1.35
C THR A 37 -8.86 -0.57 0.79
N ILE A 38 -7.84 -0.37 1.61
CA ILE A 38 -6.44 -0.64 1.30
C ILE A 38 -5.80 -1.46 2.42
N PHE A 39 -5.11 -2.51 2.05
CA PHE A 39 -4.29 -3.34 2.92
C PHE A 39 -2.89 -3.43 2.31
N ALA A 40 -1.85 -3.44 3.15
CA ALA A 40 -0.49 -3.63 2.70
C ALA A 40 0.25 -4.64 3.58
N THR A 41 1.12 -5.41 2.95
CA THR A 41 2.05 -6.33 3.62
C THR A 41 3.44 -6.17 3.02
N ALA A 42 4.48 -6.23 3.84
CA ALA A 42 5.86 -6.17 3.39
C ALA A 42 6.74 -7.13 4.19
N THR A 43 7.67 -7.79 3.51
CA THR A 43 8.75 -8.54 4.16
C THR A 43 9.95 -7.63 4.31
N VAL A 44 10.47 -7.50 5.52
CA VAL A 44 11.61 -6.65 5.87
C VAL A 44 12.83 -7.48 6.28
N GLU A 45 13.97 -6.83 6.43
CA GLU A 45 15.22 -7.50 6.77
C GLU A 45 15.30 -7.88 8.25
N GLU A 46 14.63 -7.10 9.10
CA GLU A 46 14.67 -7.27 10.55
C GLU A 46 13.71 -8.37 11.02
N GLU A 47 14.16 -9.13 11.98
CA GLU A 47 13.35 -10.11 12.70
C GLU A 47 12.88 -9.48 14.01
N PHE A 48 11.64 -9.04 14.09
CA PHE A 48 11.08 -8.44 15.30
C PHE A 48 10.87 -9.54 16.38
N PRO A 49 11.41 -9.34 17.60
CA PRO A 49 11.43 -10.41 18.60
C PRO A 49 10.10 -10.65 19.29
N GLN A 50 9.21 -9.66 19.31
CA GLN A 50 7.95 -9.69 20.05
C GLN A 50 6.89 -8.83 19.40
N GLN A 51 5.63 -9.02 19.82
CA GLN A 51 4.53 -8.14 19.43
C GLN A 51 4.60 -6.82 20.20
N PHE A 52 4.39 -5.71 19.49
CA PHE A 52 4.22 -4.38 20.09
C PHE A 52 3.35 -3.49 19.20
N ALA A 53 2.72 -2.50 19.82
CA ALA A 53 1.83 -1.57 19.15
C ALA A 53 2.35 -0.13 19.23
N ILE A 54 2.28 0.60 18.11
CA ILE A 54 2.58 2.02 18.01
C ILE A 54 1.34 2.76 17.56
N TYR A 55 0.80 3.64 18.42
CA TYR A 55 -0.40 4.41 18.10
C TYR A 55 -0.13 5.58 17.15
N GLU A 56 1.00 6.29 17.37
CA GLU A 56 1.43 7.43 16.53
C GLU A 56 2.69 7.05 15.74
N LEU A 57 2.52 6.30 14.67
CA LEU A 57 3.64 5.85 13.82
C LEU A 57 4.48 7.02 13.26
N PRO A 58 3.89 8.14 12.78
CA PRO A 58 4.68 9.30 12.35
C PRO A 58 5.57 9.87 13.46
N LYS A 59 5.11 9.90 14.71
CA LYS A 59 5.89 10.37 15.85
C LYS A 59 7.07 9.43 16.14
N PHE A 60 6.84 8.12 16.12
CA PHE A 60 7.91 7.13 16.25
C PHE A 60 8.98 7.30 15.17
N LEU A 61 8.56 7.45 13.91
CA LEU A 61 9.46 7.71 12.77
C LEU A 61 10.20 9.04 12.91
N GLY A 62 9.54 10.06 13.43
CA GLY A 62 10.16 11.36 13.77
C GLY A 62 11.26 11.21 14.83
N ILE A 63 11.03 10.40 15.87
CA ILE A 63 12.05 10.08 16.87
C ILE A 63 13.23 9.32 16.25
N LEU A 64 12.98 8.31 15.43
CA LEU A 64 14.06 7.56 14.76
C LEU A 64 14.92 8.46 13.88
N SER A 65 14.34 9.47 13.24
CA SER A 65 15.07 10.40 12.37
C SER A 65 16.06 11.32 13.10
N LEU A 66 16.00 11.39 14.43
CA LEU A 66 16.98 12.15 15.24
C LEU A 66 18.32 11.42 15.39
N PHE A 67 18.37 10.14 15.03
CA PHE A 67 19.54 9.29 15.18
C PHE A 67 20.14 8.97 13.82
N HIS A 68 21.42 9.23 13.62
CA HIS A 68 22.16 8.75 12.44
C HIS A 68 22.45 7.25 12.52
N ASP A 69 22.75 6.80 13.73
CA ASP A 69 22.96 5.39 14.06
C ASP A 69 22.24 5.09 15.37
N HIS A 70 21.49 4.01 15.43
CA HIS A 70 20.68 3.68 16.59
C HIS A 70 20.63 2.19 16.83
N ASP A 71 20.53 1.82 18.11
CA ASP A 71 20.18 0.49 18.55
C ASP A 71 18.86 0.51 19.30
N ILE A 72 17.96 -0.42 18.95
CA ILE A 72 16.66 -0.59 19.60
C ILE A 72 16.69 -1.84 20.47
N THR A 73 16.29 -1.69 21.70
CA THR A 73 16.05 -2.77 22.64
C THR A 73 14.55 -2.84 22.96
N PHE A 74 13.99 -4.04 22.91
CA PHE A 74 12.56 -4.28 23.15
C PHE A 74 12.37 -4.73 24.59
N GLY A 75 11.68 -3.92 25.39
CA GLY A 75 11.27 -4.22 26.73
C GLY A 75 9.82 -4.71 26.79
N GLU A 76 9.30 -4.96 27.96
CA GLU A 76 7.93 -5.45 28.18
C GLU A 76 6.86 -4.41 27.77
N ASN A 77 7.05 -3.14 28.19
CA ASN A 77 6.05 -2.07 27.99
C ASN A 77 6.55 -0.92 27.12
N GLN A 78 7.82 -0.96 26.69
CA GLN A 78 8.44 0.09 25.89
C GLN A 78 9.61 -0.46 25.08
N LEU A 79 9.97 0.25 24.02
CA LEU A 79 11.26 0.10 23.37
C LEU A 79 12.18 1.24 23.80
N THR A 80 13.48 0.95 23.86
CA THR A 80 14.53 1.93 24.13
C THR A 80 15.37 2.09 22.90
N ILE A 81 15.51 3.33 22.41
CA ILE A 81 16.36 3.71 21.28
C ILE A 81 17.59 4.40 21.85
N VAL A 82 18.77 3.91 21.48
CA VAL A 82 20.06 4.46 21.92
C VAL A 82 20.87 4.81 20.68
N GLY A 83 21.44 6.02 20.67
CA GLY A 83 22.37 6.47 19.64
C GLY A 83 23.35 7.51 20.20
N GLY A 84 24.63 7.20 20.18
CA GLY A 84 25.66 8.03 20.83
C GLY A 84 25.37 8.19 22.35
N ASN A 85 25.19 9.43 22.79
CA ASN A 85 24.86 9.77 24.18
C ASN A 85 23.34 10.05 24.38
N HIS A 86 22.49 9.74 23.41
CA HIS A 86 21.05 9.99 23.45
C HIS A 86 20.30 8.69 23.70
N ILE A 87 19.27 8.77 24.53
CA ILE A 87 18.39 7.65 24.88
C ILE A 87 16.95 8.14 24.80
N VAL A 88 16.11 7.38 24.12
CA VAL A 88 14.65 7.61 24.08
C VAL A 88 13.95 6.33 24.48
N ASN A 89 13.04 6.43 25.43
CA ASN A 89 12.09 5.38 25.80
C ASN A 89 10.74 5.67 25.13
N PHE A 90 10.27 4.75 24.31
CA PHE A 90 9.01 4.87 23.58
C PHE A 90 8.04 3.81 24.10
N THR A 91 6.99 4.25 24.81
CA THR A 91 5.98 3.37 25.42
C THR A 91 5.07 2.78 24.36
N TYR A 92 4.78 1.49 24.47
CA TYR A 92 3.82 0.81 23.58
C TYR A 92 2.38 1.29 23.85
N ALA A 93 1.58 1.27 22.79
CA ALA A 93 0.14 1.45 22.90
C ALA A 93 -0.55 0.13 23.29
N ASP A 94 -1.77 0.25 23.79
CA ASP A 94 -2.62 -0.92 23.96
C ASP A 94 -3.01 -1.48 22.58
N VAL A 95 -2.81 -2.78 22.39
CA VAL A 95 -3.09 -3.49 21.13
C VAL A 95 -4.54 -3.33 20.70
N SER A 96 -5.48 -3.24 21.65
CA SER A 96 -6.91 -3.05 21.37
C SER A 96 -7.25 -1.72 20.70
N THR A 97 -6.36 -0.72 20.79
CA THR A 97 -6.53 0.60 20.16
C THR A 97 -6.08 0.64 18.70
N ILE A 98 -5.39 -0.41 18.23
CA ILE A 98 -4.80 -0.45 16.89
C ILE A 98 -5.73 -1.17 15.92
N ILE A 99 -6.08 -0.49 14.83
CA ILE A 99 -6.75 -1.14 13.70
C ILE A 99 -5.68 -1.89 12.90
N SER A 100 -5.63 -3.21 13.06
CA SER A 100 -4.69 -4.09 12.38
C SER A 100 -5.41 -5.17 11.57
N PRO A 101 -4.77 -5.73 10.53
CA PRO A 101 -5.31 -6.87 9.81
C PRO A 101 -5.43 -8.10 10.74
N PRO A 102 -6.47 -8.93 10.55
CA PRO A 102 -6.56 -10.21 11.26
C PRO A 102 -5.39 -11.13 10.90
N VAL A 103 -4.88 -11.88 11.89
CA VAL A 103 -3.68 -12.74 11.75
C VAL A 103 -3.89 -13.86 10.73
N ASP A 104 -5.10 -14.42 10.70
CA ASP A 104 -5.39 -15.68 9.98
C ASP A 104 -5.99 -15.49 8.58
N LYS A 105 -6.17 -14.25 8.13
CA LYS A 105 -6.75 -13.98 6.80
C LYS A 105 -5.67 -13.54 5.82
N LYS A 106 -5.25 -14.48 4.97
CA LYS A 106 -4.53 -14.12 3.74
C LYS A 106 -5.54 -13.59 2.72
N ILE A 107 -5.35 -12.36 2.27
CA ILE A 107 -6.09 -11.84 1.13
C ILE A 107 -5.43 -12.43 -0.12
N VAL A 108 -6.25 -13.04 -0.96
CA VAL A 108 -5.80 -13.65 -2.23
C VAL A 108 -6.68 -13.12 -3.35
N VAL A 109 -6.08 -12.77 -4.46
CA VAL A 109 -6.78 -12.44 -5.70
C VAL A 109 -6.85 -13.70 -6.54
N ASP A 110 -7.90 -14.51 -6.32
CA ASP A 110 -8.09 -15.80 -6.99
C ASP A 110 -9.59 -16.01 -7.30
N PRO A 111 -9.94 -16.31 -8.57
CA PRO A 111 -9.07 -16.25 -9.73
C PRO A 111 -8.65 -14.80 -10.06
N ALA A 112 -7.45 -14.61 -10.64
CA ALA A 112 -7.03 -13.35 -11.21
C ALA A 112 -7.43 -13.33 -12.69
N GLU A 113 -8.57 -12.72 -13.00
CA GLU A 113 -9.06 -12.66 -14.38
C GLU A 113 -8.33 -11.61 -15.22
N ILE A 114 -7.73 -10.60 -14.58
CA ILE A 114 -6.95 -9.54 -15.21
C ILE A 114 -5.56 -9.54 -14.59
N GLU A 115 -4.53 -9.62 -15.42
CA GLU A 115 -3.14 -9.60 -14.99
C GLU A 115 -2.29 -8.82 -16.00
N PHE A 116 -1.49 -7.86 -15.50
CA PHE A 116 -0.54 -7.08 -16.28
C PHE A 116 0.53 -6.47 -15.38
N SER A 117 1.61 -6.00 -16.00
CA SER A 117 2.67 -5.26 -15.30
C SER A 117 2.69 -3.81 -15.74
N ILE A 118 3.01 -2.92 -14.80
CA ILE A 118 3.24 -1.51 -15.08
C ILE A 118 4.56 -1.08 -14.45
N ASN A 119 5.42 -0.41 -15.23
CA ASN A 119 6.66 0.12 -14.68
C ASN A 119 6.41 1.40 -13.87
N HIS A 120 7.34 1.75 -12.99
CA HIS A 120 7.16 2.85 -12.06
C HIS A 120 7.01 4.21 -12.76
N PHE A 121 7.67 4.43 -13.91
CA PHE A 121 7.55 5.69 -14.66
C PHE A 121 6.15 5.89 -15.21
N ASP A 122 5.57 4.84 -15.80
CA ASP A 122 4.22 4.88 -16.37
C ASP A 122 3.17 4.96 -15.28
N PHE A 123 3.32 4.21 -14.19
CA PHE A 123 2.44 4.31 -13.04
C PHE A 123 2.41 5.72 -12.45
N HIS A 124 3.60 6.30 -12.21
CA HIS A 124 3.71 7.67 -11.71
C HIS A 124 3.15 8.70 -12.71
N LYS A 125 3.39 8.51 -14.01
CA LYS A 125 2.87 9.40 -15.06
C LYS A 125 1.35 9.44 -15.09
N VAL A 126 0.67 8.29 -14.95
CA VAL A 126 -0.80 8.22 -14.88
C VAL A 126 -1.33 8.94 -13.64
N LEU A 127 -0.73 8.71 -12.47
CA LEU A 127 -1.13 9.39 -11.23
C LEU A 127 -0.90 10.91 -11.30
N LYS A 128 0.22 11.33 -11.90
CA LYS A 128 0.51 12.75 -12.14
C LYS A 128 -0.48 13.37 -13.13
N ALA A 129 -0.85 12.65 -14.19
CA ALA A 129 -1.86 13.09 -15.13
C ALA A 129 -3.22 13.25 -14.44
N ALA A 130 -3.62 12.32 -13.58
CA ALA A 130 -4.85 12.43 -12.80
C ALA A 130 -4.87 13.70 -11.93
N ALA A 131 -3.75 14.04 -11.30
CA ALA A 131 -3.62 15.27 -10.51
C ALA A 131 -3.71 16.54 -11.36
N ILE A 132 -3.07 16.57 -12.55
CA ILE A 132 -3.10 17.71 -13.48
C ILE A 132 -4.52 17.91 -14.04
N LEU A 133 -5.18 16.82 -14.46
CA LEU A 133 -6.53 16.84 -15.01
C LEU A 133 -7.61 16.97 -13.92
N GLN A 134 -7.21 16.91 -12.64
CA GLN A 134 -8.13 16.94 -11.49
C GLN A 134 -9.22 15.88 -11.57
N VAL A 135 -8.88 14.68 -12.05
CA VAL A 135 -9.80 13.55 -12.15
C VAL A 135 -9.62 12.58 -10.96
N PRO A 136 -10.71 12.07 -10.38
CA PRO A 136 -10.67 11.32 -9.12
C PRO A 136 -10.34 9.83 -9.29
N ASN A 137 -10.34 9.30 -10.52
CA ASN A 137 -10.28 7.87 -10.76
C ASN A 137 -9.14 7.47 -11.70
N ILE A 138 -8.65 6.25 -11.49
CA ILE A 138 -7.88 5.49 -12.45
C ILE A 138 -8.72 4.29 -12.87
N ALA A 139 -8.96 4.15 -14.17
CA ALA A 139 -9.64 3.01 -14.75
C ALA A 139 -8.64 2.07 -15.43
N VAL A 140 -8.76 0.77 -15.16
CA VAL A 140 -8.10 -0.29 -15.92
C VAL A 140 -9.13 -0.86 -16.88
N VAL A 141 -8.95 -0.63 -18.18
CA VAL A 141 -9.93 -0.95 -19.22
C VAL A 141 -9.37 -2.00 -20.15
N GLY A 142 -10.12 -3.07 -20.35
CA GLY A 142 -9.89 -4.06 -21.41
C GLY A 142 -10.97 -3.92 -22.48
N ASP A 143 -10.57 -3.77 -23.75
CA ASP A 143 -11.49 -3.62 -24.90
C ASP A 143 -11.65 -4.89 -25.73
N GLY A 144 -10.99 -5.99 -25.32
CA GLY A 144 -10.95 -7.27 -26.02
C GLY A 144 -9.71 -7.42 -26.91
N GLU A 145 -8.81 -6.42 -26.92
CA GLU A 145 -7.54 -6.44 -27.63
C GLU A 145 -6.41 -5.94 -26.73
N THR A 146 -6.61 -4.80 -26.07
CA THR A 146 -5.59 -4.14 -25.24
C THR A 146 -6.09 -3.86 -23.83
N ILE A 147 -5.13 -3.77 -22.89
CA ILE A 147 -5.34 -3.25 -21.53
C ILE A 147 -4.81 -1.82 -21.48
N LYS A 148 -5.65 -0.89 -21.08
CA LYS A 148 -5.29 0.52 -20.88
C LYS A 148 -5.47 0.92 -19.43
N VAL A 149 -4.51 1.69 -18.89
CA VAL A 149 -4.62 2.35 -17.58
C VAL A 149 -4.85 3.84 -17.83
N SER A 150 -5.97 4.36 -17.33
CA SER A 150 -6.48 5.68 -17.73
C SER A 150 -6.82 6.52 -16.51
N ALA A 151 -6.34 7.77 -16.48
CA ALA A 151 -6.82 8.79 -15.56
C ALA A 151 -8.13 9.36 -16.10
N VAL A 152 -9.22 9.25 -15.33
CA VAL A 152 -10.58 9.55 -15.79
C VAL A 152 -11.44 10.12 -14.66
N ASN A 153 -12.55 10.76 -15.03
CA ASN A 153 -13.67 10.96 -14.13
C ASN A 153 -14.78 9.99 -14.52
N SER A 154 -14.94 8.90 -13.78
CA SER A 154 -15.92 7.84 -14.06
C SER A 154 -17.38 8.34 -14.08
N LYS A 155 -17.65 9.47 -13.42
CA LYS A 155 -18.98 10.11 -13.36
C LYS A 155 -19.22 11.17 -14.43
N ASN A 156 -18.16 11.60 -15.14
CA ASN A 156 -18.27 12.60 -16.20
C ASN A 156 -17.53 12.12 -17.46
N PRO A 157 -18.24 11.50 -18.42
CA PRO A 157 -17.63 10.95 -19.63
C PRO A 157 -17.09 12.02 -20.62
N THR A 158 -17.40 13.30 -20.37
CA THR A 158 -16.89 14.43 -21.19
C THR A 158 -15.65 15.07 -20.60
N SER A 159 -15.12 14.55 -19.49
CA SER A 159 -13.88 15.05 -18.88
C SER A 159 -12.67 14.67 -19.73
N ASP A 160 -11.61 15.46 -19.61
CA ASP A 160 -10.30 15.10 -20.18
C ASP A 160 -9.80 13.80 -19.60
N THR A 161 -9.08 13.03 -20.42
CA THR A 161 -8.53 11.73 -20.03
C THR A 161 -7.07 11.60 -20.45
N PHE A 162 -6.32 10.79 -19.73
CA PHE A 162 -4.97 10.38 -20.09
C PHE A 162 -4.89 8.87 -20.00
N SER A 163 -4.40 8.21 -21.05
CA SER A 163 -4.34 6.74 -21.09
C SER A 163 -2.97 6.26 -21.54
N ILE A 164 -2.57 5.13 -20.98
CA ILE A 164 -1.41 4.35 -21.45
C ILE A 164 -1.85 2.91 -21.71
N GLU A 165 -1.26 2.27 -22.70
CA GLU A 165 -1.43 0.85 -22.97
C GLU A 165 -0.37 0.06 -22.21
N VAL A 166 -0.81 -1.02 -21.53
CA VAL A 166 0.04 -1.82 -20.63
C VAL A 166 0.09 -3.30 -20.98
N GLY A 167 -0.73 -3.75 -21.93
CA GLY A 167 -0.75 -5.15 -22.35
C GLY A 167 -1.89 -5.49 -23.27
N ALA A 168 -2.03 -6.77 -23.61
CA ALA A 168 -3.10 -7.32 -24.43
C ALA A 168 -4.10 -8.11 -23.57
N THR A 169 -5.35 -8.20 -24.02
CA THR A 169 -6.40 -9.01 -23.38
C THR A 169 -7.47 -9.38 -24.41
N ASP A 170 -8.06 -10.55 -24.24
CA ASP A 170 -9.26 -11.01 -24.95
C ASP A 170 -10.56 -10.66 -24.21
N LYS A 171 -10.45 -10.02 -23.02
CA LYS A 171 -11.57 -9.72 -22.13
C LYS A 171 -12.00 -8.27 -22.22
N ARG A 172 -13.29 -8.05 -21.90
CA ARG A 172 -13.86 -6.70 -21.81
C ARG A 172 -14.18 -6.38 -20.36
N PHE A 173 -13.57 -5.32 -19.82
CA PHE A 173 -13.76 -4.89 -18.44
C PHE A 173 -13.47 -3.40 -18.28
N ASN A 174 -14.00 -2.84 -17.21
CA ASN A 174 -13.67 -1.50 -16.73
C ASN A 174 -13.56 -1.57 -15.19
N MET A 175 -12.35 -1.55 -14.64
CA MET A 175 -12.08 -1.67 -13.22
C MET A 175 -11.60 -0.31 -12.69
N VAL A 176 -12.40 0.32 -11.86
CA VAL A 176 -12.20 1.71 -11.42
C VAL A 176 -11.61 1.76 -10.02
N PHE A 177 -10.56 2.55 -9.84
CA PHE A 177 -9.88 2.82 -8.57
C PHE A 177 -9.95 4.30 -8.24
N ARG A 178 -9.98 4.64 -6.95
CA ARG A 178 -9.77 6.02 -6.52
C ARG A 178 -8.29 6.37 -6.54
N VAL A 179 -7.98 7.54 -7.08
CA VAL A 179 -6.61 8.10 -7.07
C VAL A 179 -6.09 8.21 -5.64
N GLU A 180 -6.94 8.58 -4.68
CA GLU A 180 -6.57 8.76 -3.26
C GLU A 180 -5.99 7.50 -2.59
N TYR A 181 -6.30 6.30 -3.11
CA TYR A 181 -5.70 5.06 -2.63
C TYR A 181 -4.39 4.74 -3.36
N LEU A 182 -4.35 4.94 -4.66
CA LEU A 182 -3.18 4.62 -5.48
C LEU A 182 -1.97 5.52 -5.20
N VAL A 183 -2.19 6.79 -4.84
CA VAL A 183 -1.11 7.71 -4.44
C VAL A 183 -0.44 7.32 -3.11
N LYS A 184 -1.04 6.41 -2.35
CA LYS A 184 -0.46 5.87 -1.11
C LYS A 184 0.54 4.74 -1.36
N LEU A 185 0.59 4.18 -2.56
CA LEU A 185 1.55 3.15 -2.91
C LEU A 185 2.95 3.74 -3.09
N LEU A 186 3.97 2.97 -2.76
CA LEU A 186 5.34 3.35 -3.12
C LEU A 186 5.48 3.48 -4.64
N PRO A 187 6.34 4.39 -5.13
CA PRO A 187 6.57 4.58 -6.57
C PRO A 187 7.46 3.45 -7.12
N LEU A 188 6.88 2.27 -7.26
CA LEU A 188 7.53 1.05 -7.73
C LEU A 188 6.91 0.55 -9.02
N SER A 189 7.55 -0.42 -9.65
CA SER A 189 6.95 -1.21 -10.72
C SER A 189 6.08 -2.30 -10.11
N TYR A 190 4.91 -2.56 -10.69
CA TYR A 190 3.98 -3.50 -10.10
C TYR A 190 3.56 -4.58 -11.10
N ASN A 191 3.47 -5.80 -10.61
CA ASN A 191 2.62 -6.82 -11.18
C ASN A 191 1.23 -6.67 -10.54
N ILE A 192 0.22 -6.43 -11.37
CA ILE A 192 -1.15 -6.13 -10.96
C ILE A 192 -2.04 -7.30 -11.33
N LYS A 193 -2.80 -7.76 -10.32
CA LYS A 193 -3.85 -8.78 -10.49
C LYS A 193 -5.16 -8.20 -10.02
N ILE A 194 -6.23 -8.41 -10.78
CA ILE A 194 -7.58 -7.97 -10.42
C ILE A 194 -8.55 -9.11 -10.69
N ASN A 195 -9.47 -9.34 -9.78
CA ASN A 195 -10.56 -10.28 -10.00
C ASN A 195 -11.88 -9.56 -10.33
N SER A 196 -12.84 -10.32 -10.87
CA SER A 196 -14.17 -9.81 -11.24
C SER A 196 -14.98 -9.31 -10.03
N LYS A 197 -14.60 -9.68 -8.80
CA LYS A 197 -15.22 -9.21 -7.55
C LYS A 197 -14.66 -7.87 -7.08
N GLY A 198 -13.70 -7.29 -7.80
CA GLY A 198 -13.12 -5.99 -7.50
C GLY A 198 -12.00 -6.00 -6.46
N ILE A 199 -11.44 -7.16 -6.13
CA ILE A 199 -10.23 -7.25 -5.31
C ILE A 199 -9.02 -7.20 -6.23
N SER A 200 -8.07 -6.32 -5.94
CA SER A 200 -6.82 -6.24 -6.69
C SER A 200 -5.59 -6.38 -5.79
N SER A 201 -4.49 -6.81 -6.39
CA SER A 201 -3.15 -6.77 -5.77
C SER A 201 -2.16 -6.06 -6.66
N PHE A 202 -1.33 -5.23 -6.05
CA PHE A 202 -0.19 -4.55 -6.63
C PHE A 202 1.05 -5.09 -5.93
N THR A 203 1.85 -5.87 -6.63
CA THR A 203 2.98 -6.62 -6.04
C THR A 203 4.29 -6.19 -6.66
N ASP A 204 5.28 -5.87 -5.82
CA ASP A 204 6.69 -5.75 -6.17
C ASP A 204 7.52 -6.48 -5.11
N ASN A 205 8.55 -7.21 -5.52
CA ASN A 205 9.51 -8.01 -4.71
C ASN A 205 9.07 -8.34 -3.27
N ASN A 206 9.20 -7.39 -2.35
CA ASN A 206 8.99 -7.57 -0.92
C ASN A 206 7.74 -6.85 -0.37
N ILE A 207 6.97 -6.14 -1.20
CA ILE A 207 5.77 -5.42 -0.78
C ILE A 207 4.57 -5.76 -1.67
N GLN A 208 3.41 -5.87 -1.05
CA GLN A 208 2.15 -6.12 -1.73
C GLN A 208 1.05 -5.25 -1.13
N TYR A 209 0.31 -4.58 -2.00
CA TYR A 209 -0.89 -3.84 -1.64
C TYR A 209 -2.11 -4.53 -2.21
N PHE A 210 -3.18 -4.56 -1.43
CA PHE A 210 -4.51 -4.97 -1.87
C PHE A 210 -5.44 -3.76 -1.81
N ILE A 211 -6.11 -3.49 -2.92
CA ILE A 211 -6.99 -2.34 -3.07
C ILE A 211 -8.31 -2.82 -3.66
N MET A 212 -9.42 -2.34 -3.08
CA MET A 212 -10.74 -2.59 -3.63
C MET A 212 -11.04 -1.61 -4.75
N THR A 213 -11.63 -2.10 -5.83
CA THR A 213 -12.19 -1.25 -6.88
C THR A 213 -13.50 -0.62 -6.41
N GLU A 214 -13.94 0.44 -7.08
CA GLU A 214 -15.26 1.06 -6.88
C GLU A 214 -16.33 0.17 -7.49
N SER A 215 -17.03 -0.61 -6.67
CA SER A 215 -17.97 -1.64 -7.11
C SER A 215 -19.14 -1.12 -7.96
N ASN A 216 -19.58 0.12 -7.72
CA ASN A 216 -20.67 0.76 -8.47
C ASN A 216 -20.24 1.31 -9.84
N GLU A 217 -18.93 1.39 -10.09
CA GLU A 217 -18.34 1.99 -11.29
C GLU A 217 -17.53 0.96 -12.09
N SER A 218 -17.27 -0.21 -11.48
CA SER A 218 -16.49 -1.30 -12.09
C SER A 218 -17.41 -2.34 -12.71
N VAL A 219 -17.05 -2.80 -13.93
CA VAL A 219 -17.77 -3.82 -14.69
C VAL A 219 -16.78 -4.81 -15.26
N PHE A 220 -17.09 -6.09 -15.13
CA PHE A 220 -16.38 -7.19 -15.78
C PHE A 220 -17.37 -7.98 -16.64
N ASN A 221 -17.15 -7.98 -17.97
CA ASN A 221 -17.97 -8.72 -18.91
C ASN A 221 -17.20 -10.00 -19.31
N SER A 222 -17.65 -11.13 -18.79
CA SER A 222 -17.13 -12.47 -19.12
C SER A 222 -17.53 -12.90 -20.53
#